data_7b2ab6b58ee9baa668af5e86414dbf1f
#
_entry.id   7b2ab6b58ee9baa668af5e86414dbf1f
#
_cell.length_a   1.000
_cell.length_b   1.000
_cell.length_c   1.000
_cell.angle_alpha   90.00
_cell.angle_beta   90.00
_cell.angle_gamma   90.00
#
_symmetry.space_group_name_H-M   'P 1'
#
loop_
_entity.id
_entity.type
_entity.pdbx_description
1 polymer ?
#
loop_
_entity_poly.entity_id
_entity_poly.type
_entity_poly.pdbx_seq_one_letter_code
_entity_poly.pdbx_strand_id
1 'polypeptide(L)'
;SFFKLCGQLMELHEENKFKVRSYTNAAFQISKFPDPLEEMDPDYYGSIPGVGKSLIPQIEDLLDTGRLPYLEEWIEKTPKGVIEMLGIKGIGPSKVRVIWKDMGIESPGELLYACNESRLIDYKACG
;
A
#
# COMPACT_ATOMS: atom_id res chain seq x y z
N SER A 1 -4.19 -6.91 -1.52
CA SER A 1 -4.55 -6.96 -0.11
C SER A 1 -4.65 -5.55 0.45
N PHE A 2 -5.63 -5.32 1.30
CA PHE A 2 -5.84 -4.03 1.93
C PHE A 2 -4.67 -3.61 2.80
N PHE A 3 -4.10 -4.55 3.53
CA PHE A 3 -2.94 -4.25 4.38
C PHE A 3 -1.69 -3.92 3.58
N LYS A 4 -1.53 -4.54 2.43
CA LYS A 4 -0.42 -4.23 1.54
C LYS A 4 -0.54 -2.81 1.01
N LEU A 5 -1.72 -2.44 0.53
CA LEU A 5 -1.97 -1.09 0.03
C LEU A 5 -1.78 -0.05 1.14
N CYS A 6 -2.25 -0.38 2.35
CA CYS A 6 -2.07 0.50 3.51
C CYS A 6 -0.58 0.77 3.76
N GLY A 7 0.25 -0.27 3.76
CA GLY A 7 1.69 -0.12 3.93
C GLY A 7 2.32 0.71 2.82
N GLN A 8 1.88 0.52 1.58
CA GLN A 8 2.38 1.29 0.44
C GLN A 8 2.04 2.77 0.56
N LEU A 9 0.82 3.10 0.96
CA LEU A 9 0.40 4.49 1.14
C LEU A 9 1.12 5.14 2.32
N MET A 10 1.32 4.40 3.40
CA MET A 10 2.10 4.89 4.54
C MET A 10 3.52 5.23 4.13
N GLU A 11 4.16 4.36 3.35
CA GLU A 11 5.51 4.61 2.85
C GLU A 11 5.54 5.81 1.92
N LEU A 12 4.53 5.93 1.06
CA LEU A 12 4.39 7.05 0.13
C LEU A 12 4.36 8.39 0.86
N HIS A 13 3.66 8.42 2.01
CA HIS A 13 3.54 9.62 2.85
C HIS A 13 4.64 9.75 3.91
N GLU A 14 5.64 8.88 3.84
CA GLU A 14 6.78 8.87 4.77
C GLU A 14 6.39 8.67 6.24
N GLU A 15 5.40 7.82 6.47
CA GLU A 15 5.04 7.43 7.83
C GLU A 15 6.20 6.66 8.47
N ASN A 16 6.15 6.53 9.79
CA ASN A 16 7.17 5.85 10.58
C ASN A 16 7.51 4.47 9.99
N LYS A 17 8.80 4.22 9.80
CA LYS A 17 9.28 2.98 9.16
C LYS A 17 8.86 1.71 9.90
N PHE A 18 8.77 1.77 11.22
CA PHE A 18 8.35 0.61 11.99
C PHE A 18 6.89 0.29 11.76
N LYS A 19 6.04 1.32 11.66
CA LYS A 19 4.64 1.13 11.33
C LYS A 19 4.47 0.58 9.91
N VAL A 20 5.21 1.13 8.95
CA VAL A 20 5.19 0.63 7.57
C VAL A 20 5.53 -0.84 7.53
N ARG A 21 6.60 -1.24 8.22
CA ARG A 21 7.02 -2.63 8.27
C ARG A 21 5.98 -3.53 8.90
N SER A 22 5.30 -3.05 9.94
CA SER A 22 4.26 -3.83 10.62
C SER A 22 3.14 -4.21 9.65
N TYR A 23 2.67 -3.25 8.87
CA TYR A 23 1.61 -3.50 7.89
C TYR A 23 2.08 -4.35 6.72
N THR A 24 3.28 -4.05 6.20
CA THR A 24 3.85 -4.78 5.08
C THR A 24 4.11 -6.23 5.45
N ASN A 25 4.71 -6.45 6.62
CA ASN A 25 4.98 -7.79 7.11
C ASN A 25 3.70 -8.58 7.39
N ALA A 26 2.72 -7.93 8.02
CA ALA A 26 1.43 -8.57 8.27
C ALA A 26 0.75 -9.00 6.97
N ALA A 27 0.76 -8.13 5.95
CA ALA A 27 0.19 -8.44 4.65
C ALA A 27 0.86 -9.66 4.03
N PHE A 28 2.20 -9.70 4.10
CA PHE A 28 2.98 -10.82 3.57
C PHE A 28 2.64 -12.13 4.31
N GLN A 29 2.62 -12.08 5.64
CA GLN A 29 2.36 -13.28 6.44
C GLN A 29 0.93 -13.78 6.25
N ILE A 30 -0.05 -12.87 6.15
CA ILE A 30 -1.43 -13.24 5.89
C ILE A 30 -1.54 -13.93 4.53
N SER A 31 -0.85 -13.43 3.50
CA SER A 31 -0.88 -14.02 2.17
C SER A 31 -0.27 -15.41 2.13
N LYS A 32 0.68 -15.70 3.02
CA LYS A 32 1.35 -17.01 3.11
C LYS A 32 0.66 -17.98 4.06
N PHE A 33 -0.21 -17.48 4.93
CA PHE A 33 -0.84 -18.32 5.92
C PHE A 33 -1.74 -19.35 5.23
N PRO A 34 -1.71 -20.64 5.66
CA PRO A 34 -2.47 -21.69 4.96
C PRO A 34 -3.99 -21.51 5.04
N ASP A 35 -4.49 -20.86 6.07
CA ASP A 35 -5.93 -20.67 6.25
C ASP A 35 -6.36 -19.26 5.85
N PRO A 36 -7.40 -19.09 5.01
CA PRO A 36 -7.95 -17.76 4.72
C PRO A 36 -8.54 -17.13 5.99
N LEU A 37 -8.41 -15.82 6.11
CA LEU A 37 -8.94 -15.11 7.29
C LEU A 37 -10.43 -15.34 7.47
N GLU A 38 -11.19 -15.42 6.38
CA GLU A 38 -12.64 -15.61 6.41
C GLU A 38 -13.04 -16.94 7.04
N GLU A 39 -12.15 -17.92 7.02
CA GLU A 39 -12.41 -19.24 7.55
C GLU A 39 -11.83 -19.45 8.94
N MET A 40 -11.09 -18.47 9.47
CA MET A 40 -10.46 -18.59 10.78
C MET A 40 -11.38 -18.11 11.90
N ASP A 41 -11.28 -18.77 13.04
CA ASP A 41 -11.87 -18.27 14.28
C ASP A 41 -11.10 -16.99 14.67
N PRO A 42 -11.80 -15.89 14.98
CA PRO A 42 -11.13 -14.63 15.37
C PRO A 42 -10.14 -14.80 16.51
N ASP A 43 -10.34 -15.73 17.41
CA ASP A 43 -9.43 -15.98 18.53
C ASP A 43 -8.04 -16.43 18.06
N TYR A 44 -7.91 -16.88 16.83
CA TYR A 44 -6.65 -17.38 16.27
C TYR A 44 -5.94 -16.37 15.35
N TYR A 45 -6.48 -15.16 15.15
CA TYR A 45 -5.81 -14.16 14.32
C TYR A 45 -4.41 -13.85 14.84
N GLY A 46 -4.25 -13.84 16.15
CA GLY A 46 -2.95 -13.59 16.77
C GLY A 46 -1.91 -14.68 16.55
N SER A 47 -2.31 -15.85 16.03
CA SER A 47 -1.38 -16.92 15.70
C SER A 47 -0.66 -16.70 14.39
N ILE A 48 -1.14 -15.76 13.57
CA ILE A 48 -0.47 -15.41 12.32
C ILE A 48 0.79 -14.62 12.66
N PRO A 49 1.98 -15.06 12.19
CA PRO A 49 3.20 -14.30 12.46
C PRO A 49 3.06 -12.85 11.97
N GLY A 50 3.50 -11.90 12.78
CA GLY A 50 3.42 -10.49 12.41
C GLY A 50 2.10 -9.82 12.70
N VAL A 51 1.07 -10.55 13.12
CA VAL A 51 -0.23 -9.96 13.50
C VAL A 51 -0.25 -9.78 15.01
N GLY A 52 -0.09 -8.53 15.45
CA GLY A 52 -0.11 -8.18 16.86
C GLY A 52 -1.45 -7.61 17.30
N LYS A 53 -1.50 -7.18 18.56
CA LYS A 53 -2.72 -6.67 19.17
C LYS A 53 -3.33 -5.48 18.44
N SER A 54 -2.50 -4.64 17.81
CA SER A 54 -3.00 -3.45 17.12
C SER A 54 -3.68 -3.79 15.79
N LEU A 55 -3.33 -4.90 15.17
CA LEU A 55 -3.88 -5.30 13.88
C LEU A 55 -5.12 -6.17 14.01
N ILE A 56 -5.27 -6.89 15.11
CA ILE A 56 -6.42 -7.78 15.30
C ILE A 56 -7.77 -7.05 15.16
N PRO A 57 -8.00 -5.89 15.84
CA PRO A 57 -9.25 -5.17 15.66
C PRO A 57 -9.48 -4.72 14.21
N GLN A 58 -8.41 -4.40 13.49
CA GLN A 58 -8.51 -3.99 12.09
C GLN A 58 -8.91 -5.15 11.19
N ILE A 59 -8.40 -6.35 11.47
CA ILE A 59 -8.81 -7.54 10.73
C ILE A 59 -10.29 -7.84 11.00
N GLU A 60 -10.72 -7.72 12.25
CA GLU A 60 -12.11 -7.92 12.63
C GLU A 60 -13.03 -6.94 11.89
N ASP A 61 -12.68 -5.66 11.89
CA ASP A 61 -13.44 -4.63 11.17
C ASP A 61 -13.53 -4.94 9.68
N LEU A 62 -12.41 -5.33 9.09
CA LEU A 62 -12.35 -5.63 7.67
C LEU A 62 -13.28 -6.79 7.30
N LEU A 63 -13.26 -7.85 8.09
CA LEU A 63 -14.09 -9.02 7.82
C LEU A 63 -15.57 -8.77 8.12
N ASP A 64 -15.87 -7.95 9.12
CA ASP A 64 -17.25 -7.64 9.48
C ASP A 64 -17.91 -6.66 8.51
N THR A 65 -17.17 -5.65 8.05
CA THR A 65 -17.73 -4.55 7.27
C THR A 65 -17.25 -4.51 5.83
N GLY A 66 -16.20 -5.24 5.49
CA GLY A 66 -15.55 -5.18 4.19
C GLY A 66 -14.72 -3.91 4.01
N ARG A 67 -14.53 -3.13 5.07
CA ARG A 67 -13.82 -1.85 5.03
C ARG A 67 -12.70 -1.81 6.04
N LEU A 68 -11.65 -1.06 5.71
CA LEU A 68 -10.53 -0.82 6.62
C LEU A 68 -10.40 0.69 6.80
N PRO A 69 -10.99 1.26 7.88
CA PRO A 69 -11.00 2.72 8.07
C PRO A 69 -9.63 3.36 8.05
N TYR A 70 -8.62 2.72 8.61
CA TYR A 70 -7.27 3.25 8.60
C TYR A 70 -6.72 3.41 7.19
N LEU A 71 -7.00 2.45 6.31
CA LEU A 71 -6.63 2.53 4.90
C LEU A 71 -7.38 3.68 4.22
N GLU A 72 -8.66 3.86 4.54
CA GLU A 72 -9.47 4.91 3.92
C GLU A 72 -8.93 6.30 4.25
N GLU A 73 -8.39 6.49 5.45
CA GLU A 73 -7.75 7.75 5.82
C GLU A 73 -6.55 8.07 4.91
N TRP A 74 -5.75 7.06 4.59
CA TRP A 74 -4.61 7.24 3.68
C TRP A 74 -5.06 7.47 2.25
N ILE A 75 -6.12 6.80 1.81
CA ILE A 75 -6.67 6.98 0.46
C ILE A 75 -7.16 8.42 0.29
N GLU A 76 -7.81 8.98 1.31
CA GLU A 76 -8.31 10.37 1.24
C GLU A 76 -7.18 11.39 1.09
N LYS A 77 -5.99 11.08 1.60
CA LYS A 77 -4.82 11.96 1.52
C LYS A 77 -4.06 11.84 0.21
N THR A 78 -4.49 10.96 -0.68
CA THR A 78 -3.71 10.60 -1.87
C THR A 78 -4.55 10.80 -3.12
N PRO A 79 -4.04 11.53 -4.14
CA PRO A 79 -4.76 11.62 -5.41
C PRO A 79 -4.99 10.24 -6.01
N LYS A 80 -6.14 10.04 -6.61
CA LYS A 80 -6.52 8.76 -7.20
C LYS A 80 -5.49 8.24 -8.20
N GLY A 81 -4.98 9.12 -9.05
CA GLY A 81 -3.98 8.76 -10.05
C GLY A 81 -2.66 8.32 -9.45
N VAL A 82 -2.31 8.85 -8.27
CA VAL A 82 -1.09 8.43 -7.56
C VAL A 82 -1.27 7.00 -7.05
N ILE A 83 -2.45 6.68 -6.54
CA ILE A 83 -2.76 5.31 -6.10
C ILE A 83 -2.69 4.35 -7.30
N GLU A 84 -3.17 4.78 -8.46
CA GLU A 84 -3.08 3.98 -9.68
C GLU A 84 -1.62 3.72 -10.07
N MET A 85 -0.74 4.71 -9.88
CA MET A 85 0.69 4.54 -10.18
C MET A 85 1.34 3.48 -9.28
N LEU A 86 0.86 3.32 -8.06
CA LEU A 86 1.36 2.26 -7.17
C LEU A 86 1.11 0.86 -7.74
N GLY A 87 0.15 0.72 -8.62
CA GLY A 87 -0.15 -0.54 -9.29
C GLY A 87 0.71 -0.84 -10.51
N ILE A 88 1.55 0.09 -10.93
CA ILE A 88 2.44 -0.12 -12.09
C ILE A 88 3.56 -1.07 -11.69
N LYS A 89 3.71 -2.14 -12.46
CA LYS A 89 4.76 -3.13 -12.21
C LYS A 89 6.15 -2.50 -12.36
N GLY A 90 7.00 -2.73 -11.40
CA GLY A 90 8.36 -2.22 -11.41
C GLY A 90 8.53 -0.86 -10.74
N ILE A 91 7.43 -0.23 -10.29
CA ILE A 91 7.49 1.04 -9.58
C ILE A 91 6.95 0.83 -8.18
N GLY A 92 7.80 1.03 -7.18
CA GLY A 92 7.39 0.94 -5.78
C GLY A 92 7.03 2.31 -5.21
N PRO A 93 6.59 2.35 -3.93
CA PRO A 93 6.19 3.60 -3.28
C PRO A 93 7.25 4.68 -3.29
N SER A 94 8.53 4.32 -3.15
CA SER A 94 9.62 5.30 -3.16
C SER A 94 9.71 6.04 -4.47
N LYS A 95 9.59 5.32 -5.59
CA LYS A 95 9.63 5.94 -6.91
C LYS A 95 8.38 6.74 -7.19
N VAL A 96 7.20 6.23 -6.81
CA VAL A 96 5.95 6.96 -6.97
C VAL A 96 6.01 8.27 -6.19
N ARG A 97 6.60 8.25 -5.00
CA ARG A 97 6.75 9.45 -4.20
C ARG A 97 7.57 10.52 -4.92
N VAL A 98 8.71 10.14 -5.53
CA VAL A 98 9.54 11.06 -6.29
C VAL A 98 8.76 11.62 -7.48
N ILE A 99 8.09 10.75 -8.21
CA ILE A 99 7.30 11.15 -9.38
C ILE A 99 6.21 12.14 -8.97
N TRP A 100 5.53 11.87 -7.86
CA TRP A 100 4.44 12.71 -7.37
C TRP A 100 4.96 14.02 -6.74
N LYS A 101 5.81 13.89 -5.72
CA LYS A 101 6.21 15.07 -4.90
C LYS A 101 7.27 15.94 -5.58
N ASP A 102 8.23 15.32 -6.24
CA ASP A 102 9.33 16.09 -6.84
C ASP A 102 9.03 16.55 -8.26
N MET A 103 8.21 15.79 -8.99
CA MET A 103 7.92 16.07 -10.39
C MET A 103 6.49 16.56 -10.65
N GLY A 104 5.63 16.52 -9.65
CA GLY A 104 4.26 17.00 -9.79
C GLY A 104 3.36 16.14 -10.67
N ILE A 105 3.72 14.88 -10.89
CA ILE A 105 2.95 13.96 -11.73
C ILE A 105 1.99 13.19 -10.85
N GLU A 106 0.69 13.21 -11.17
CA GLU A 106 -0.35 12.64 -10.32
C GLU A 106 -1.17 11.53 -10.99
N SER A 107 -0.75 11.07 -12.15
CA SER A 107 -1.48 9.99 -12.83
C SER A 107 -0.58 9.21 -13.78
N PRO A 108 -0.95 7.96 -14.10
CA PRO A 108 -0.21 7.18 -15.10
C PRO A 108 -0.17 7.87 -16.46
N GLY A 109 -1.24 8.57 -16.83
CA GLY A 109 -1.28 9.31 -18.10
C GLY A 109 -0.27 10.43 -18.15
N GLU A 110 -0.18 11.21 -17.06
CA GLU A 110 0.83 12.27 -16.96
C GLU A 110 2.24 11.70 -16.99
N LEU A 111 2.44 10.55 -16.33
CA LEU A 111 3.74 9.88 -16.31
C LEU A 111 4.14 9.45 -17.72
N LEU A 112 3.22 8.83 -18.45
CA LEU A 112 3.47 8.41 -19.83
C LEU A 112 3.82 9.60 -20.72
N TYR A 113 3.09 10.70 -20.58
CA TYR A 113 3.36 11.92 -21.34
C TYR A 113 4.76 12.44 -21.03
N ALA A 114 5.13 12.49 -19.74
CA ALA A 114 6.45 12.97 -19.31
C ALA A 114 7.58 12.06 -19.85
N CYS A 115 7.38 10.75 -19.90
CA CYS A 115 8.35 9.83 -20.50
C CYS A 115 8.51 10.09 -22.00
N ASN A 116 7.39 10.30 -22.72
CA ASN A 116 7.42 10.58 -24.14
C ASN A 116 8.12 11.90 -24.45
N GLU A 117 8.03 12.88 -23.53
CA GLU A 117 8.72 14.16 -23.67
C GLU A 117 10.17 14.09 -23.19
N SER A 118 10.66 12.91 -22.85
CA SER A 118 12.02 12.68 -22.33
C SER A 118 12.33 13.40 -21.02
N ARG A 119 11.31 13.81 -20.30
CA ARG A 119 11.49 14.50 -19.00
C ARG A 119 12.02 13.59 -17.90
N LEU A 120 11.77 12.28 -18.05
CA LEU A 120 12.12 11.27 -17.06
C LEU A 120 13.10 10.24 -17.63
N ILE A 121 13.93 10.65 -18.60
CA ILE A 121 14.81 9.72 -19.29
C ILE A 121 15.75 8.98 -18.34
N ASP A 122 16.14 9.64 -17.24
CA ASP A 122 17.05 9.06 -16.26
C ASP A 122 16.32 8.24 -15.19
N TYR A 123 14.99 8.19 -15.22
CA TYR A 123 14.20 7.44 -14.25
C TYR A 123 13.83 6.08 -14.80
N LYS A 124 13.94 5.05 -13.95
CA LYS A 124 13.64 3.67 -14.34
C LYS A 124 12.21 3.47 -14.83
N ALA A 125 11.28 4.32 -14.40
CA ALA A 125 9.87 4.22 -14.82
C ALA A 125 9.70 4.39 -16.33
N CYS A 126 10.64 5.08 -16.99
CA CYS A 126 10.60 5.32 -18.44
C CYS A 126 11.53 4.39 -19.23
N GLY A 127 12.33 3.64 -18.54
CA GLY A 127 13.30 2.72 -19.18
C GLY A 127 12.77 1.32 -19.44
#